data_e167bf48b7dccc161f77ecadc7823031
#
_entry.id   e167bf48b7dccc161f77ecadc7823031
#
_cell.length_a   1.000
_cell.length_b   1.000
_cell.length_c   1.000
_cell.angle_alpha   90.00
_cell.angle_beta   90.00
_cell.angle_gamma   90.00
#
_symmetry.space_group_name_H-M   'P 1'
#
loop_
_entity.id
_entity.type
_entity.pdbx_description
1 polymer ?
#
loop_
_entity_poly.entity_id
_entity_poly.type
_entity_poly.pdbx_seq_one_letter_code
_entity_poly.pdbx_strand_id
1 'polypeptide(L)'
;LFDFGGGIAYFPYESVNIFASEYKAACNLKSLINRMRYKPKQFQQHTHWDFLEPTRGEAWFNFNRVQGLTIFKDEILLIPLPGHSAGHCGIAIRQAQGWLFFCGDAYYAQAQLDPKQCFPALHTVEYLFAENNLMRLKTLANIQHLAQTAPQVEIICAHDPIALAQYQIPKA
;
A
#
# COMPACT_ATOMS: atom_id res chain seq x y z
N LEU A 1 7.83 -2.62 3.90
CA LEU A 1 8.89 -2.67 4.93
C LEU A 1 9.99 -1.62 4.75
N PHE A 2 10.27 -1.14 3.53
CA PHE A 2 11.34 -0.17 3.32
C PHE A 2 11.03 1.19 3.99
N ASP A 3 9.94 1.82 3.62
CA ASP A 3 9.59 3.14 4.12
C ASP A 3 8.81 3.08 5.44
N PHE A 4 7.97 2.07 5.62
CA PHE A 4 7.07 1.96 6.76
C PHE A 4 7.56 0.99 7.85
N GLY A 5 8.54 0.14 7.57
CA GLY A 5 9.05 -0.84 8.51
C GLY A 5 9.98 -0.29 9.59
N GLY A 6 10.46 0.94 9.45
CA GLY A 6 11.38 1.56 10.41
C GLY A 6 10.81 1.74 11.82
N GLY A 7 9.48 1.81 11.94
CA GLY A 7 8.77 1.95 13.21
C GLY A 7 8.53 0.65 13.98
N ILE A 8 8.71 -0.52 13.36
CA ILE A 8 8.40 -1.83 13.98
C ILE A 8 9.16 -2.04 15.31
N ALA A 9 10.41 -1.57 15.38
CA ALA A 9 11.22 -1.70 16.58
C ALA A 9 10.65 -0.97 17.82
N TYR A 10 9.78 0.02 17.62
CA TYR A 10 9.11 0.73 18.73
C TYR A 10 7.89 -0.02 19.27
N PHE A 11 7.44 -1.08 18.57
CA PHE A 11 6.28 -1.90 18.93
C PHE A 11 6.69 -3.38 19.04
N PRO A 12 7.59 -3.74 19.95
CA PRO A 12 8.19 -5.08 19.98
C PRO A 12 7.21 -6.20 20.35
N TYR A 13 6.09 -5.86 20.99
CA TYR A 13 5.11 -6.84 21.48
C TYR A 13 3.81 -6.84 20.67
N GLU A 14 3.64 -5.88 19.78
CA GLU A 14 2.42 -5.76 18.97
C GLU A 14 2.47 -6.69 17.77
N SER A 15 1.29 -7.18 17.37
CA SER A 15 1.19 -8.00 16.17
C SER A 15 1.25 -7.13 14.92
N VAL A 16 2.11 -7.50 13.98
CA VAL A 16 2.26 -6.81 12.69
C VAL A 16 1.66 -7.64 11.59
N ASN A 17 0.57 -7.13 10.99
CA ASN A 17 -0.03 -7.73 9.82
C ASN A 17 0.83 -7.49 8.58
N ILE A 18 1.16 -8.55 7.86
CA ILE A 18 2.00 -8.48 6.66
C ILE A 18 1.58 -9.54 5.63
N PHE A 19 1.56 -9.19 4.37
CA PHE A 19 1.43 -10.22 3.34
C PHE A 19 2.68 -11.11 3.31
N ALA A 20 2.45 -12.43 3.28
CA ALA A 20 3.53 -13.42 3.27
C ALA A 20 4.51 -13.22 2.11
N SER A 21 4.04 -12.69 0.96
CA SER A 21 4.89 -12.31 -0.18
C SER A 21 5.88 -11.20 0.17
N GLU A 22 5.46 -10.19 0.94
CA GLU A 22 6.33 -9.09 1.37
C GLU A 22 7.42 -9.58 2.33
N TYR A 23 7.04 -10.39 3.30
CA TYR A 23 8.00 -10.95 4.25
C TYR A 23 9.03 -11.85 3.54
N LYS A 24 8.58 -12.70 2.60
CA LYS A 24 9.46 -13.55 1.78
C LYS A 24 10.44 -12.71 0.95
N ALA A 25 9.99 -11.62 0.33
CA ALA A 25 10.83 -10.70 -0.42
C ALA A 25 11.84 -10.01 0.49
N ALA A 26 11.43 -9.56 1.67
CA ALA A 26 12.29 -8.91 2.65
C ALA A 26 13.39 -9.85 3.20
N CYS A 27 13.11 -11.15 3.32
CA CYS A 27 14.08 -12.16 3.72
C CYS A 27 14.99 -12.61 2.56
N ASN A 28 14.56 -12.41 1.30
CA ASN A 28 15.31 -12.84 0.11
C ASN A 28 16.16 -11.70 -0.48
N LEU A 29 17.35 -11.49 0.08
CA LEU A 29 18.29 -10.45 -0.34
C LEU A 29 19.15 -10.82 -1.56
N LYS A 30 18.72 -11.78 -2.40
CA LYS A 30 19.48 -12.16 -3.62
C LYS A 30 19.41 -11.07 -4.69
N SER A 31 18.29 -10.38 -4.81
CA SER A 31 18.09 -9.26 -5.73
C SER A 31 18.80 -7.99 -5.21
N LEU A 32 19.41 -7.23 -6.12
CA LEU A 32 20.01 -5.93 -5.80
C LEU A 32 18.93 -4.94 -5.29
N ILE A 33 17.74 -4.97 -5.89
CA ILE A 33 16.59 -4.16 -5.49
C ILE A 33 16.19 -4.51 -4.05
N ASN A 34 16.10 -5.80 -3.70
CA ASN A 34 15.73 -6.20 -2.35
C ASN A 34 16.79 -5.79 -1.31
N ARG A 35 18.09 -5.84 -1.66
CA ARG A 35 19.16 -5.35 -0.77
C ARG A 35 19.08 -3.85 -0.51
N MET A 36 18.69 -3.08 -1.51
CA MET A 36 18.51 -1.63 -1.35
C MET A 36 17.24 -1.32 -0.54
N ARG A 37 16.16 -2.05 -0.80
CA ARG A 37 14.85 -1.83 -0.20
C ARG A 37 14.74 -2.32 1.24
N TYR A 38 15.21 -3.52 1.53
CA TYR A 38 14.99 -4.14 2.83
C TYR A 38 16.24 -4.08 3.70
N LYS A 39 16.06 -3.64 4.94
CA LYS A 39 17.12 -3.60 5.96
C LYS A 39 16.76 -4.59 7.07
N PRO A 40 17.32 -5.79 7.08
CA PRO A 40 16.96 -6.84 8.05
C PRO A 40 16.98 -6.38 9.50
N LYS A 41 17.92 -5.52 9.87
CA LYS A 41 18.03 -4.98 11.23
C LYS A 41 16.76 -4.25 11.72
N GLN A 42 15.89 -3.79 10.81
CA GLN A 42 14.67 -3.07 11.17
C GLN A 42 13.53 -3.99 11.59
N PHE A 43 13.55 -5.27 11.18
CA PHE A 43 12.42 -6.18 11.39
C PHE A 43 12.79 -7.58 11.89
N GLN A 44 14.07 -8.00 11.82
CA GLN A 44 14.49 -9.35 12.22
C GLN A 44 14.29 -9.67 13.70
N GLN A 45 14.27 -8.65 14.56
CA GLN A 45 14.06 -8.84 16.00
C GLN A 45 12.58 -8.95 16.37
N HIS A 46 11.69 -8.60 15.44
CA HIS A 46 10.26 -8.69 15.66
C HIS A 46 9.79 -10.12 15.45
N THR A 47 9.01 -10.65 16.39
CA THR A 47 8.58 -12.06 16.40
C THR A 47 7.08 -12.26 16.26
N HIS A 48 6.29 -11.18 16.36
CA HIS A 48 4.82 -11.25 16.34
C HIS A 48 4.27 -10.84 14.98
N TRP A 49 4.37 -11.75 13.99
CA TRP A 49 3.89 -11.54 12.63
C TRP A 49 2.57 -12.25 12.39
N ASP A 50 1.56 -11.52 11.95
CA ASP A 50 0.33 -12.06 11.41
C ASP A 50 0.40 -12.09 9.89
N PHE A 51 0.59 -13.29 9.36
CA PHE A 51 0.74 -13.47 7.92
C PHE A 51 -0.62 -13.51 7.21
N LEU A 52 -0.80 -12.57 6.30
CA LEU A 52 -1.96 -12.51 5.43
C LEU A 52 -1.71 -13.33 4.16
N GLU A 53 -2.71 -14.13 3.78
CA GLU A 53 -2.62 -14.98 2.59
C GLU A 53 -3.19 -14.26 1.37
N PRO A 54 -2.39 -13.99 0.32
CA PRO A 54 -2.83 -13.24 -0.85
C PRO A 54 -3.81 -14.01 -1.74
N THR A 55 -4.12 -15.26 -1.39
CA THR A 55 -5.07 -16.12 -2.10
C THR A 55 -6.46 -16.15 -1.46
N ARG A 56 -6.60 -15.62 -0.26
CA ARG A 56 -7.85 -15.56 0.51
C ARG A 56 -8.34 -14.13 0.58
N GLY A 57 -9.61 -13.94 0.88
CA GLY A 57 -10.25 -12.66 1.04
C GLY A 57 -11.44 -12.48 0.11
N GLU A 58 -12.15 -11.40 0.31
CA GLU A 58 -13.37 -11.06 -0.41
C GLU A 58 -13.11 -10.04 -1.53
N ALA A 59 -14.12 -9.78 -2.33
CA ALA A 59 -14.09 -8.68 -3.29
C ALA A 59 -14.51 -7.37 -2.61
N TRP A 60 -13.80 -6.29 -2.93
CA TRP A 60 -14.15 -4.94 -2.54
C TRP A 60 -14.04 -4.04 -3.77
N PHE A 61 -15.18 -3.56 -4.27
CA PHE A 61 -15.26 -2.93 -5.60
C PHE A 61 -14.58 -3.79 -6.68
N ASN A 62 -13.60 -3.24 -7.39
CA ASN A 62 -12.83 -3.94 -8.42
C ASN A 62 -11.54 -4.62 -7.90
N PHE A 63 -11.35 -4.66 -6.59
CA PHE A 63 -10.25 -5.39 -5.96
C PHE A 63 -10.70 -6.73 -5.41
N ASN A 64 -9.85 -7.75 -5.60
CA ASN A 64 -10.07 -9.08 -5.05
C ASN A 64 -9.09 -9.39 -3.93
N ARG A 65 -9.41 -10.40 -3.11
CA ARG A 65 -8.53 -10.88 -2.02
C ARG A 65 -8.31 -9.85 -0.93
N VAL A 66 -9.27 -8.99 -0.74
CA VAL A 66 -9.28 -7.99 0.31
C VAL A 66 -9.52 -8.67 1.65
N GLN A 67 -8.75 -8.30 2.65
CA GLN A 67 -8.83 -8.89 3.98
C GLN A 67 -9.24 -7.84 4.99
N GLY A 68 -10.39 -8.08 5.63
CA GLY A 68 -10.84 -7.27 6.75
C GLY A 68 -10.07 -7.61 8.04
N LEU A 69 -9.79 -6.62 8.84
CA LEU A 69 -9.26 -6.82 10.17
C LEU A 69 -10.41 -7.03 11.15
N THR A 70 -10.66 -8.28 11.52
CA THR A 70 -11.80 -8.69 12.38
C THR A 70 -11.83 -7.99 13.73
N ILE A 71 -10.67 -7.62 14.27
CA ILE A 71 -10.56 -6.83 15.51
C ILE A 71 -11.26 -5.46 15.40
N PHE A 72 -11.38 -4.94 14.19
CA PHE A 72 -12.10 -3.69 13.88
C PHE A 72 -13.43 -3.94 13.18
N LYS A 73 -14.01 -5.15 13.30
CA LYS A 73 -15.31 -5.54 12.68
C LYS A 73 -15.33 -5.26 11.15
N ASP A 74 -14.18 -5.47 10.49
CA ASP A 74 -13.97 -5.21 9.06
C ASP A 74 -14.20 -3.75 8.62
N GLU A 75 -14.13 -2.81 9.55
CA GLU A 75 -14.09 -1.38 9.23
C GLU A 75 -12.73 -0.93 8.68
N ILE A 76 -11.71 -1.78 8.83
CA ILE A 76 -10.38 -1.59 8.23
C ILE A 76 -10.10 -2.78 7.32
N LEU A 77 -9.81 -2.48 6.06
CA LEU A 77 -9.52 -3.47 5.03
C LEU A 77 -8.08 -3.33 4.54
N LEU A 78 -7.40 -4.46 4.36
CA LEU A 78 -6.10 -4.55 3.71
C LEU A 78 -6.29 -5.01 2.26
N ILE A 79 -5.88 -4.17 1.33
CA ILE A 79 -6.12 -4.34 -0.11
C ILE A 79 -4.79 -4.61 -0.80
N PRO A 80 -4.60 -5.79 -1.43
CA PRO A 80 -3.37 -6.09 -2.16
C PRO A 80 -3.14 -5.11 -3.32
N LEU A 81 -2.00 -4.45 -3.34
CA LEU A 81 -1.57 -3.51 -4.38
C LEU A 81 -0.16 -3.86 -4.87
N PRO A 82 0.05 -5.07 -5.42
CA PRO A 82 1.38 -5.55 -5.76
C PRO A 82 2.00 -4.72 -6.90
N GLY A 83 3.33 -4.64 -6.89
CA GLY A 83 4.10 -4.01 -7.97
C GLY A 83 5.20 -3.10 -7.47
N HIS A 84 4.90 -2.13 -6.60
CA HIS A 84 5.93 -1.37 -5.89
C HIS A 84 6.81 -2.33 -5.09
N SER A 85 6.21 -3.16 -4.24
CA SER A 85 6.85 -4.34 -3.66
C SER A 85 5.98 -5.59 -3.86
N ALA A 86 6.50 -6.78 -3.50
CA ALA A 86 5.82 -8.05 -3.72
C ALA A 86 4.50 -8.19 -2.95
N GLY A 87 4.46 -7.63 -1.76
CA GLY A 87 3.30 -7.68 -0.87
C GLY A 87 2.78 -6.30 -0.49
N HIS A 88 3.05 -5.28 -1.32
CA HIS A 88 2.50 -3.94 -1.08
C HIS A 88 0.98 -3.99 -0.96
N CYS A 89 0.45 -3.28 0.03
CA CYS A 89 -0.99 -3.17 0.26
C CYS A 89 -1.40 -1.74 0.57
N GLY A 90 -2.64 -1.43 0.25
CA GLY A 90 -3.32 -0.25 0.73
C GLY A 90 -4.21 -0.58 1.92
N ILE A 91 -4.65 0.46 2.60
CA ILE A 91 -5.54 0.38 3.76
C ILE A 91 -6.81 1.18 3.45
N ALA A 92 -7.97 0.54 3.45
CA ALA A 92 -9.24 1.24 3.37
C ALA A 92 -9.89 1.28 4.75
N ILE A 93 -10.32 2.47 5.16
CA ILE A 93 -10.94 2.74 6.45
C ILE A 93 -12.37 3.20 6.19
N ARG A 94 -13.33 2.54 6.84
CA ARG A 94 -14.74 2.92 6.78
C ARG A 94 -14.94 4.31 7.37
N GLN A 95 -15.59 5.16 6.64
CA GLN A 95 -16.02 6.48 7.08
C GLN A 95 -17.53 6.52 7.22
N ALA A 96 -18.06 7.58 7.83
CA ALA A 96 -19.52 7.74 7.98
C ALA A 96 -20.26 7.73 6.64
N GLN A 97 -19.62 8.21 5.56
CA GLN A 97 -20.19 8.29 4.21
C GLN A 97 -19.21 7.74 3.17
N GLY A 98 -18.81 6.47 3.29
CA GLY A 98 -17.93 5.83 2.31
C GLY A 98 -16.64 5.27 2.88
N TRP A 99 -15.55 5.47 2.18
CA TRP A 99 -14.23 4.92 2.53
C TRP A 99 -13.11 5.92 2.29
N LEU A 100 -12.14 5.93 3.18
CA LEU A 100 -10.82 6.52 2.94
C LEU A 100 -9.87 5.38 2.55
N PHE A 101 -9.31 5.44 1.34
CA PHE A 101 -8.40 4.44 0.82
C PHE A 101 -6.98 5.00 0.67
N PHE A 102 -6.11 4.65 1.61
CA PHE A 102 -4.70 4.98 1.57
C PHE A 102 -3.94 3.93 0.76
N CYS A 103 -3.43 4.32 -0.39
CA CYS A 103 -2.79 3.44 -1.37
C CYS A 103 -1.28 3.28 -1.17
N GLY A 104 -0.67 3.94 -0.17
CA GLY A 104 0.77 3.91 0.05
C GLY A 104 1.54 4.37 -1.21
N ASP A 105 2.46 3.52 -1.66
CA ASP A 105 3.36 3.78 -2.80
C ASP A 105 2.87 3.17 -4.12
N ALA A 106 1.58 2.85 -4.22
CA ALA A 106 1.02 2.33 -5.47
C ALA A 106 1.03 3.37 -6.60
N TYR A 107 0.98 4.66 -6.23
CA TYR A 107 1.17 5.82 -7.10
C TYR A 107 1.68 7.01 -6.25
N TYR A 108 2.21 8.09 -6.88
CA TYR A 108 2.92 9.14 -6.17
C TYR A 108 2.27 10.53 -6.24
N ALA A 109 1.32 10.73 -7.13
CA ALA A 109 0.62 12.01 -7.25
C ALA A 109 -0.85 11.80 -7.59
N GLN A 110 -1.75 12.56 -6.95
CA GLN A 110 -3.20 12.49 -7.14
C GLN A 110 -3.61 12.65 -8.62
N ALA A 111 -2.85 13.46 -9.36
CA ALA A 111 -3.09 13.66 -10.78
C ALA A 111 -2.94 12.38 -11.63
N GLN A 112 -2.23 11.35 -11.15
CA GLN A 112 -2.13 10.06 -11.83
C GLN A 112 -3.44 9.25 -11.80
N LEU A 113 -4.42 9.64 -10.99
CA LEU A 113 -5.74 8.99 -10.98
C LEU A 113 -6.56 9.32 -12.24
N ASP A 114 -6.22 10.39 -12.97
CA ASP A 114 -6.75 10.65 -14.29
C ASP A 114 -5.93 9.91 -15.36
N PRO A 115 -6.46 8.84 -16.01
CA PRO A 115 -5.72 8.07 -17.01
C PRO A 115 -5.40 8.85 -18.29
N LYS A 116 -5.99 10.03 -18.49
CA LYS A 116 -5.71 10.91 -19.62
C LYS A 116 -4.43 11.73 -19.42
N GLN A 117 -3.97 11.85 -18.17
CA GLN A 117 -2.74 12.57 -17.86
C GLN A 117 -1.53 11.64 -17.94
N CYS A 118 -0.44 12.17 -18.46
CA CYS A 118 0.82 11.44 -18.61
C CYS A 118 1.93 12.16 -17.86
N PHE A 119 2.65 11.41 -17.02
CA PHE A 119 3.74 11.91 -16.19
C PHE A 119 5.03 11.10 -16.43
N PRO A 120 5.73 11.27 -17.58
CA PRO A 120 6.84 10.39 -17.96
C PRO A 120 7.98 10.35 -16.93
N ALA A 121 8.33 11.49 -16.34
CA ALA A 121 9.37 11.56 -15.32
C ALA A 121 8.98 10.78 -14.06
N LEU A 122 7.74 10.92 -13.61
CA LEU A 122 7.22 10.23 -12.45
C LEU A 122 7.14 8.72 -12.72
N HIS A 123 6.63 8.31 -13.86
CA HIS A 123 6.61 6.91 -14.29
C HIS A 123 8.01 6.29 -14.37
N THR A 124 9.03 7.07 -14.75
CA THR A 124 10.42 6.60 -14.75
C THR A 124 10.92 6.34 -13.33
N VAL A 125 10.64 7.25 -12.40
CA VAL A 125 11.00 7.05 -10.98
C VAL A 125 10.30 5.82 -10.42
N GLU A 126 8.99 5.72 -10.59
CA GLU A 126 8.21 4.57 -10.14
C GLU A 126 8.70 3.25 -10.75
N TYR A 127 9.09 3.24 -12.04
CA TYR A 127 9.68 2.08 -12.72
C TYR A 127 10.98 1.64 -12.07
N LEU A 128 11.87 2.58 -11.74
CA LEU A 128 13.17 2.28 -11.11
C LEU A 128 13.02 1.70 -9.70
N PHE A 129 11.97 2.11 -8.99
CA PHE A 129 11.68 1.64 -7.64
C PHE A 129 10.71 0.45 -7.58
N ALA A 130 10.07 0.08 -8.69
CA ALA A 130 9.14 -1.05 -8.70
C ALA A 130 9.88 -2.39 -8.66
N GLU A 131 9.41 -3.32 -7.84
CA GLU A 131 9.84 -4.71 -7.88
C GLU A 131 9.31 -5.41 -9.14
N ASN A 132 8.06 -5.08 -9.53
CA ASN A 132 7.43 -5.57 -10.75
C ASN A 132 6.59 -4.47 -11.41
N ASN A 133 7.16 -3.84 -12.44
CA ASN A 133 6.52 -2.71 -13.11
C ASN A 133 5.20 -3.08 -13.82
N LEU A 134 5.09 -4.30 -14.37
CA LEU A 134 3.83 -4.73 -15.01
C LEU A 134 2.69 -4.83 -13.98
N MET A 135 2.98 -5.38 -12.81
CA MET A 135 2.01 -5.43 -11.71
C MET A 135 1.67 -4.04 -11.20
N ARG A 136 2.67 -3.16 -11.05
CA ARG A 136 2.47 -1.76 -10.65
C ARG A 136 1.49 -1.05 -11.60
N LEU A 137 1.69 -1.17 -12.92
CA LEU A 137 0.80 -0.56 -13.90
C LEU A 137 -0.63 -1.12 -13.83
N LYS A 138 -0.79 -2.43 -13.60
CA LYS A 138 -2.11 -3.04 -13.38
C LYS A 138 -2.77 -2.52 -12.11
N THR A 139 -1.99 -2.39 -11.04
CA THR A 139 -2.46 -1.84 -9.76
C THR A 139 -2.94 -0.38 -9.95
N LEU A 140 -2.13 0.45 -10.62
CA LEU A 140 -2.51 1.84 -10.94
C LEU A 140 -3.81 1.88 -11.76
N ALA A 141 -3.93 1.06 -12.80
CA ALA A 141 -5.15 1.02 -13.62
C ALA A 141 -6.40 0.63 -12.81
N ASN A 142 -6.26 -0.29 -11.85
CA ASN A 142 -7.35 -0.66 -10.95
C ASN A 142 -7.74 0.51 -10.02
N ILE A 143 -6.76 1.25 -9.50
CA ILE A 143 -7.02 2.43 -8.65
C ILE A 143 -7.69 3.54 -9.48
N GLN A 144 -7.22 3.78 -10.69
CA GLN A 144 -7.84 4.74 -11.63
C GLN A 144 -9.31 4.36 -11.93
N HIS A 145 -9.57 3.07 -12.15
CA HIS A 145 -10.94 2.60 -12.37
C HIS A 145 -11.82 2.84 -11.13
N LEU A 146 -11.32 2.53 -9.94
CA LEU A 146 -12.03 2.80 -8.69
C LEU A 146 -12.35 4.29 -8.55
N ALA A 147 -11.38 5.17 -8.82
CA ALA A 147 -11.54 6.62 -8.73
C ALA A 147 -12.67 7.14 -9.65
N GLN A 148 -12.87 6.49 -10.81
CA GLN A 148 -13.91 6.87 -11.78
C GLN A 148 -15.28 6.30 -11.46
N THR A 149 -15.35 5.13 -10.79
CA THR A 149 -16.60 4.37 -10.63
C THR A 149 -17.18 4.41 -9.23
N ALA A 150 -16.39 4.84 -8.23
CA ALA A 150 -16.79 4.81 -6.83
C ALA A 150 -16.49 6.16 -6.13
N PRO A 151 -17.31 7.20 -6.38
CA PRO A 151 -17.09 8.55 -5.81
C PRO A 151 -17.20 8.60 -4.28
N GLN A 152 -17.74 7.56 -3.65
CA GLN A 152 -17.78 7.39 -2.18
C GLN A 152 -16.46 6.88 -1.60
N VAL A 153 -15.44 6.64 -2.43
CA VAL A 153 -14.10 6.23 -1.98
C VAL A 153 -13.14 7.40 -2.19
N GLU A 154 -12.69 7.99 -1.11
CA GLU A 154 -11.62 8.98 -1.13
C GLU A 154 -10.28 8.26 -1.21
N ILE A 155 -9.48 8.54 -2.25
CA ILE A 155 -8.25 7.81 -2.55
C ILE A 155 -7.06 8.75 -2.35
N ILE A 156 -6.09 8.32 -1.53
CA ILE A 156 -4.86 9.08 -1.24
C ILE A 156 -3.62 8.19 -1.34
N CYS A 157 -2.47 8.78 -1.62
CA CYS A 157 -1.16 8.12 -1.64
C CYS A 157 -0.19 8.71 -0.61
N ALA A 158 0.97 8.06 -0.43
CA ALA A 158 1.93 8.45 0.62
C ALA A 158 2.73 9.72 0.29
N HIS A 159 2.97 10.02 -0.99
CA HIS A 159 3.96 11.02 -1.40
C HIS A 159 3.37 12.30 -2.00
N ASP A 160 2.06 12.48 -1.96
CA ASP A 160 1.42 13.69 -2.47
C ASP A 160 1.18 14.72 -1.35
N PRO A 161 1.98 15.81 -1.30
CA PRO A 161 1.80 16.84 -0.27
C PRO A 161 0.50 17.63 -0.44
N ILE A 162 -0.06 17.68 -1.67
CA ILE A 162 -1.32 18.38 -1.94
C ILE A 162 -2.48 17.58 -1.34
N ALA A 163 -2.50 16.26 -1.55
CA ALA A 163 -3.48 15.39 -0.94
C ALA A 163 -3.37 15.39 0.59
N LEU A 164 -2.15 15.39 1.14
CA LEU A 164 -1.92 15.42 2.58
C LEU A 164 -2.37 16.74 3.22
N ALA A 165 -2.22 17.87 2.53
CA ALA A 165 -2.52 19.20 3.09
C ALA A 165 -3.97 19.31 3.57
N GLN A 166 -4.93 18.65 2.93
CA GLN A 166 -6.35 18.65 3.32
C GLN A 166 -6.64 17.96 4.66
N TYR A 167 -5.72 17.10 5.14
CA TYR A 167 -5.83 16.41 6.42
C TYR A 167 -5.01 17.08 7.55
N GLN A 168 -4.28 18.15 7.24
CA GLN A 168 -3.57 18.88 8.27
C GLN A 168 -4.55 19.70 9.10
N ILE A 169 -4.57 19.44 10.40
CA ILE A 169 -5.33 20.27 11.34
C ILE A 169 -4.73 21.68 11.28
N PRO A 170 -5.55 22.73 11.06
CA PRO A 170 -5.05 24.09 11.16
C PRO A 170 -4.36 24.27 12.51
N LYS A 171 -3.10 24.74 12.50
CA LYS A 171 -2.43 25.09 13.75
C LYS A 171 -3.25 26.21 14.38
N ALA A 172 -3.83 25.94 15.56
CA ALA A 172 -4.53 26.92 16.37
C ALA A 172 -3.59 28.06 16.79
#